data_893bed02ca138e96058f257dc86e6c75
#
_entry.id   893bed02ca138e96058f257dc86e6c75
#
_cell.length_a   1.000
_cell.length_b   1.000
_cell.length_c   1.000
_cell.angle_alpha   90.00
_cell.angle_beta   90.00
_cell.angle_gamma   90.00
#
_symmetry.space_group_name_H-M   'P 1'
#
loop_
_entity.id
_entity.type
_entity.pdbx_description
1 polymer ?
#
loop_
_entity_poly.entity_id
_entity_poly.type
_entity_poly.pdbx_seq_one_letter_code
_entity_poly.pdbx_strand_id
1 'polypeptide(L)'
;MSRPRLLAGLLLVPSLVLAHQPQSAARPAGEALAPAAPAAPVASPAQQAQFTKQNTEMTQAALRVAQLVDANQVASLWDGASAVAKTAVKRDVFVSQIGAERARLGAVIGRGQGSVTRVKYAPGAQVPEGLYINVSFPTRLAKAQQPVRELVSFRLDEDKTWRLAGYSLRTSIK
;
A
#
# COMPACT_ATOMS: atom_id res chain seq x y z
N MET A 1 -30.21 49.63 -9.90
CA MET A 1 -29.78 50.32 -11.14
C MET A 1 -28.56 49.52 -11.64
N SER A 2 -28.39 48.90 -12.71
CA SER A 2 -29.07 48.66 -13.96
C SER A 2 -28.53 47.32 -14.51
N ARG A 3 -29.42 46.43 -14.95
CA ARG A 3 -29.07 45.32 -15.85
C ARG A 3 -28.98 45.85 -17.29
N PRO A 4 -28.24 45.24 -18.24
CA PRO A 4 -28.86 44.62 -19.39
C PRO A 4 -28.31 43.19 -19.65
N ARG A 5 -29.08 42.25 -19.95
CA ARG A 5 -29.85 41.73 -21.12
C ARG A 5 -29.05 41.45 -22.38
N LEU A 6 -29.03 40.12 -22.72
CA LEU A 6 -29.32 39.43 -24.00
C LEU A 6 -28.24 39.45 -25.09
N LEU A 7 -27.90 38.21 -25.61
CA LEU A 7 -28.52 37.72 -26.85
C LEU A 7 -28.21 36.25 -27.08
N ALA A 8 -29.27 35.52 -27.42
CA ALA A 8 -29.27 34.14 -27.91
C ALA A 8 -28.73 34.10 -29.37
N GLY A 9 -27.92 33.10 -29.66
CA GLY A 9 -27.50 32.75 -31.00
C GLY A 9 -27.71 31.25 -31.26
N LEU A 10 -28.89 30.93 -31.81
CA LEU A 10 -29.27 29.61 -32.27
C LEU A 10 -28.69 29.43 -33.67
N LEU A 11 -27.71 28.53 -33.86
CA LEU A 11 -27.26 28.08 -35.20
C LEU A 11 -27.62 26.65 -35.43
N LEU A 12 -28.62 26.45 -36.27
CA LEU A 12 -28.99 25.23 -36.93
C LEU A 12 -27.88 24.81 -37.90
N VAL A 13 -27.43 23.55 -37.84
CA VAL A 13 -26.59 22.93 -38.85
C VAL A 13 -27.31 21.68 -39.38
N PRO A 14 -27.50 21.52 -40.70
CA PRO A 14 -28.27 20.41 -41.24
C PRO A 14 -27.48 19.09 -41.24
N SER A 15 -28.20 18.02 -40.94
CA SER A 15 -27.70 16.64 -40.99
C SER A 15 -27.46 16.19 -42.43
N LEU A 16 -26.23 15.86 -42.74
CA LEU A 16 -25.91 15.14 -44.00
C LEU A 16 -25.87 13.64 -43.67
N VAL A 17 -26.88 12.92 -44.10
CA VAL A 17 -26.92 11.45 -44.09
C VAL A 17 -26.04 10.96 -45.22
N LEU A 18 -24.90 10.35 -44.92
CA LEU A 18 -24.06 9.66 -45.85
C LEU A 18 -24.21 8.16 -45.64
N ALA A 19 -24.88 7.51 -46.57
CA ALA A 19 -25.04 6.06 -46.61
C ALA A 19 -23.67 5.36 -46.73
N HIS A 20 -23.29 4.54 -45.76
CA HIS A 20 -22.12 3.69 -45.83
C HIS A 20 -22.53 2.28 -46.33
N GLN A 21 -22.03 1.93 -47.49
CA GLN A 21 -22.02 0.57 -48.02
C GLN A 21 -21.06 -0.31 -47.22
N PRO A 22 -21.32 -1.60 -47.01
CA PRO A 22 -20.36 -2.51 -46.37
C PRO A 22 -19.29 -2.90 -47.41
N GLN A 23 -18.10 -2.34 -47.26
CA GLN A 23 -16.90 -2.85 -47.89
C GLN A 23 -16.38 -4.07 -47.15
N SER A 24 -16.51 -5.23 -47.79
CA SER A 24 -15.84 -6.46 -47.42
C SER A 24 -14.33 -6.26 -47.65
N ALA A 25 -13.59 -5.93 -46.59
CA ALA A 25 -12.13 -5.85 -46.63
C ALA A 25 -11.52 -7.18 -46.18
N ALA A 26 -10.78 -7.76 -47.09
CA ALA A 26 -9.98 -8.96 -46.92
C ALA A 26 -9.04 -8.81 -45.70
N ARG A 27 -9.03 -9.84 -44.86
CA ARG A 27 -8.13 -10.01 -43.74
C ARG A 27 -6.68 -10.15 -44.25
N PRO A 28 -5.70 -9.32 -43.89
CA PRO A 28 -4.30 -9.67 -44.13
C PRO A 28 -3.90 -10.77 -43.14
N ALA A 29 -3.52 -11.93 -43.70
CA ALA A 29 -2.81 -12.97 -42.97
C ALA A 29 -1.41 -12.43 -42.63
N GLY A 30 -1.03 -12.42 -41.38
CA GLY A 30 0.34 -12.16 -40.96
C GLY A 30 0.50 -11.22 -39.80
N GLU A 31 -0.28 -11.42 -38.71
CA GLU A 31 0.11 -10.84 -37.40
C GLU A 31 1.09 -11.80 -36.73
N ALA A 32 2.39 -11.50 -36.89
CA ALA A 32 3.44 -12.19 -36.21
C ALA A 32 3.19 -12.03 -34.70
N LEU A 33 2.89 -13.14 -34.01
CA LEU A 33 2.86 -13.23 -32.55
C LEU A 33 4.16 -12.65 -32.02
N ALA A 34 4.07 -11.49 -31.35
CA ALA A 34 5.16 -10.97 -30.58
C ALA A 34 5.62 -12.06 -29.60
N PRO A 35 6.92 -12.29 -29.42
CA PRO A 35 7.41 -13.31 -28.49
C PRO A 35 6.87 -12.98 -27.11
N ALA A 36 6.14 -13.93 -26.51
CA ALA A 36 5.67 -13.84 -25.15
C ALA A 36 6.87 -13.55 -24.23
N ALA A 37 6.77 -12.48 -23.43
CA ALA A 37 7.77 -12.18 -22.43
C ALA A 37 8.00 -13.44 -21.58
N PRO A 38 9.27 -13.78 -21.22
CA PRO A 38 9.55 -14.97 -20.44
C PRO A 38 8.77 -14.90 -19.12
N ALA A 39 7.93 -15.92 -18.86
CA ALA A 39 7.20 -16.06 -17.61
C ALA A 39 8.20 -16.05 -16.45
N ALA A 40 7.95 -15.22 -15.43
CA ALA A 40 8.79 -15.19 -14.25
C ALA A 40 8.92 -16.61 -13.67
N PRO A 41 10.12 -17.04 -13.23
CA PRO A 41 10.33 -18.39 -12.75
C PRO A 41 9.41 -18.69 -11.57
N VAL A 42 8.63 -19.75 -11.69
CA VAL A 42 7.74 -20.23 -10.62
C VAL A 42 8.62 -20.75 -9.48
N ALA A 43 8.39 -20.23 -8.27
CA ALA A 43 9.15 -20.64 -7.09
C ALA A 43 9.02 -22.16 -6.84
N SER A 44 10.11 -22.83 -6.52
CA SER A 44 10.11 -24.26 -6.20
C SER A 44 9.26 -24.55 -4.93
N PRO A 45 8.75 -25.79 -4.74
CA PRO A 45 8.00 -26.14 -3.53
C PRO A 45 8.75 -25.84 -2.23
N ALA A 46 10.07 -26.02 -2.21
CA ALA A 46 10.91 -25.69 -1.07
C ALA A 46 10.96 -24.17 -0.80
N GLN A 47 11.09 -23.36 -1.85
CA GLN A 47 11.04 -21.92 -1.74
C GLN A 47 9.66 -21.42 -1.28
N GLN A 48 8.59 -22.02 -1.77
CA GLN A 48 7.23 -21.72 -1.32
C GLN A 48 7.03 -22.02 0.17
N ALA A 49 7.50 -23.16 0.63
CA ALA A 49 7.45 -23.52 2.05
C ALA A 49 8.23 -22.51 2.93
N GLN A 50 9.41 -22.09 2.49
CA GLN A 50 10.19 -21.06 3.18
C GLN A 50 9.46 -19.72 3.24
N PHE A 51 8.84 -19.27 2.14
CA PHE A 51 8.05 -18.04 2.13
C PHE A 51 6.83 -18.14 3.04
N THR A 52 6.16 -19.27 3.07
CA THR A 52 5.00 -19.50 3.95
C THR A 52 5.41 -19.40 5.41
N LYS A 53 6.51 -20.08 5.80
CA LYS A 53 7.05 -20.00 7.16
C LYS A 53 7.40 -18.57 7.53
N GLN A 54 8.15 -17.86 6.68
CA GLN A 54 8.53 -16.47 6.92
C GLN A 54 7.29 -15.56 7.02
N ASN A 55 6.27 -15.76 6.18
CA ASN A 55 5.04 -14.99 6.26
C ASN A 55 4.35 -15.16 7.61
N THR A 56 4.27 -16.38 8.10
CA THR A 56 3.70 -16.69 9.42
C THR A 56 4.47 -15.98 10.54
N GLU A 57 5.80 -16.11 10.54
CA GLU A 57 6.67 -15.48 11.54
C GLU A 57 6.56 -13.95 11.51
N MET A 58 6.55 -13.34 10.33
CA MET A 58 6.44 -11.88 10.19
C MET A 58 5.05 -11.38 10.56
N THR A 59 3.99 -12.14 10.27
CA THR A 59 2.63 -11.80 10.72
C THR A 59 2.53 -11.83 12.24
N GLN A 60 3.11 -12.82 12.90
CA GLN A 60 3.15 -12.89 14.36
C GLN A 60 3.98 -11.76 14.96
N ALA A 61 5.13 -11.43 14.36
CA ALA A 61 5.93 -10.28 14.78
C ALA A 61 5.17 -8.96 14.66
N ALA A 62 4.47 -8.75 13.55
CA ALA A 62 3.64 -7.57 13.33
C ALA A 62 2.48 -7.48 14.32
N LEU A 63 1.86 -8.61 14.64
CA LEU A 63 0.80 -8.64 15.65
C LEU A 63 1.32 -8.25 17.03
N ARG A 64 2.51 -8.71 17.42
CA ARG A 64 3.16 -8.27 18.67
C ARG A 64 3.45 -6.77 18.68
N VAL A 65 3.93 -6.20 17.57
CA VAL A 65 4.11 -4.75 17.42
C VAL A 65 2.78 -4.02 17.63
N ALA A 66 1.72 -4.46 16.96
CA ALA A 66 0.39 -3.87 17.09
C ALA A 66 -0.16 -3.95 18.52
N GLN A 67 0.07 -5.07 19.23
CA GLN A 67 -0.31 -5.23 20.64
C GLN A 67 0.46 -4.28 21.57
N LEU A 68 1.74 -4.04 21.31
CA LEU A 68 2.53 -3.06 22.08
C LEU A 68 2.02 -1.62 21.85
N VAL A 69 1.59 -1.30 20.64
CA VAL A 69 0.92 -0.02 20.35
C VAL A 69 -0.40 0.08 21.13
N ASP A 70 -1.20 -0.99 21.16
CA ASP A 70 -2.46 -1.03 21.93
C ASP A 70 -2.24 -0.83 23.43
N ALA A 71 -1.15 -1.39 23.95
CA ALA A 71 -0.73 -1.25 25.35
C ALA A 71 -0.04 0.10 25.65
N ASN A 72 0.01 1.03 24.68
CA ASN A 72 0.72 2.32 24.78
C ASN A 72 2.24 2.17 25.05
N GLN A 73 2.83 1.06 24.61
CA GLN A 73 4.26 0.77 24.78
C GLN A 73 5.08 1.12 23.51
N VAL A 74 4.73 2.22 22.87
CA VAL A 74 5.34 2.66 21.59
C VAL A 74 6.84 2.97 21.76
N ALA A 75 7.24 3.44 22.93
CA ALA A 75 8.64 3.76 23.24
C ALA A 75 9.56 2.52 23.11
N SER A 76 9.12 1.37 23.61
CA SER A 76 9.88 0.11 23.51
C SER A 76 10.02 -0.39 22.08
N LEU A 77 9.05 -0.09 21.22
CA LEU A 77 9.14 -0.39 19.76
C LEU A 77 10.28 0.38 19.11
N TRP A 78 10.45 1.64 19.48
CA TRP A 78 11.56 2.46 19.00
C TRP A 78 12.92 1.88 19.41
N ASP A 79 13.04 1.43 20.65
CA ASP A 79 14.31 0.92 21.16
C ASP A 79 14.77 -0.32 20.36
N GLY A 80 13.85 -1.17 19.90
CA GLY A 80 14.11 -2.33 19.03
C GLY A 80 14.05 -2.06 17.52
N ALA A 81 13.84 -0.82 17.10
CA ALA A 81 13.70 -0.49 15.67
C ALA A 81 15.03 -0.54 14.91
N SER A 82 14.96 -0.68 13.57
CA SER A 82 16.08 -0.60 12.67
C SER A 82 16.86 0.71 12.85
N ALA A 83 18.19 0.66 12.75
CA ALA A 83 19.04 1.85 12.78
C ALA A 83 18.65 2.88 11.71
N VAL A 84 18.26 2.40 10.53
CA VAL A 84 17.79 3.24 9.43
C VAL A 84 16.50 3.97 9.79
N ALA A 85 15.55 3.31 10.45
CA ALA A 85 14.33 3.95 10.94
C ALA A 85 14.63 5.01 12.01
N LYS A 86 15.57 4.73 12.90
CA LYS A 86 16.02 5.67 13.96
C LYS A 86 16.69 6.92 13.40
N THR A 87 17.35 6.80 12.25
CA THR A 87 17.93 7.95 11.54
C THR A 87 16.86 8.80 10.86
N ALA A 88 15.79 8.18 10.35
CA ALA A 88 14.74 8.87 9.61
C ALA A 88 13.75 9.63 10.50
N VAL A 89 13.47 9.13 11.72
CA VAL A 89 12.49 9.72 12.64
C VAL A 89 13.04 9.70 14.06
N LYS A 90 12.93 10.79 14.79
CA LYS A 90 13.32 10.85 16.21
C LYS A 90 12.33 10.09 17.09
N ARG A 91 12.81 9.59 18.23
CA ARG A 91 12.02 8.78 19.18
C ARG A 91 10.75 9.48 19.67
N ASP A 92 10.88 10.71 20.11
CA ASP A 92 9.77 11.52 20.61
C ASP A 92 8.71 11.80 19.55
N VAL A 93 9.15 12.06 18.30
CA VAL A 93 8.26 12.22 17.15
C VAL A 93 7.52 10.92 16.83
N PHE A 94 8.23 9.80 16.80
CA PHE A 94 7.61 8.49 16.53
C PHE A 94 6.55 8.15 17.60
N VAL A 95 6.88 8.31 18.89
CA VAL A 95 5.98 8.03 19.99
C VAL A 95 4.76 8.95 19.97
N SER A 96 4.97 10.26 19.79
CA SER A 96 3.88 11.25 19.80
C SER A 96 2.94 11.10 18.61
N GLN A 97 3.45 10.83 17.41
CA GLN A 97 2.63 10.64 16.21
C GLN A 97 1.73 9.40 16.34
N ILE A 98 2.28 8.26 16.74
CA ILE A 98 1.48 7.04 16.92
C ILE A 98 0.47 7.24 18.05
N GLY A 99 0.87 7.84 19.16
CA GLY A 99 -0.03 8.13 20.28
C GLY A 99 -1.19 9.04 19.87
N ALA A 100 -0.93 10.09 19.10
CA ALA A 100 -1.96 11.01 18.60
C ALA A 100 -2.92 10.31 17.62
N GLU A 101 -2.42 9.48 16.70
CA GLU A 101 -3.27 8.71 15.79
C GLU A 101 -4.16 7.71 16.55
N ARG A 102 -3.61 7.02 17.55
CA ARG A 102 -4.37 6.09 18.39
C ARG A 102 -5.44 6.81 19.21
N ALA A 103 -5.12 7.95 19.82
CA ALA A 103 -6.08 8.75 20.57
C ALA A 103 -7.26 9.23 19.69
N ARG A 104 -6.97 9.62 18.45
CA ARG A 104 -7.95 10.04 17.45
C ARG A 104 -8.86 8.89 17.01
N LEU A 105 -8.30 7.71 16.76
CA LEU A 105 -9.03 6.56 16.21
C LEU A 105 -9.65 5.66 17.29
N GLY A 106 -9.21 5.77 18.53
CA GLY A 106 -9.75 5.04 19.68
C GLY A 106 -9.20 3.62 19.82
N ALA A 107 -9.81 2.86 20.74
CA ALA A 107 -9.40 1.50 21.03
C ALA A 107 -9.65 0.54 19.87
N VAL A 108 -8.85 -0.55 19.81
CA VAL A 108 -9.07 -1.64 18.85
C VAL A 108 -10.30 -2.43 19.26
N ILE A 109 -11.22 -2.61 18.30
CA ILE A 109 -12.38 -3.52 18.41
C ILE A 109 -12.00 -4.91 17.87
N GLY A 110 -11.19 -4.97 16.82
CA GLY A 110 -10.70 -6.23 16.24
C GLY A 110 -9.78 -6.01 15.06
N ARG A 111 -8.98 -7.04 14.74
CA ARG A 111 -8.10 -7.12 13.58
C ARG A 111 -8.52 -8.28 12.70
N GLY A 112 -8.58 -8.04 11.40
CA GLY A 112 -8.73 -9.09 10.40
C GLY A 112 -7.41 -9.79 10.11
N GLN A 113 -7.44 -10.71 9.15
CA GLN A 113 -6.26 -11.46 8.73
C GLN A 113 -5.17 -10.54 8.16
N GLY A 114 -3.93 -10.77 8.58
CA GLY A 114 -2.76 -10.05 8.07
C GLY A 114 -2.39 -10.48 6.64
N SER A 115 -2.05 -9.52 5.80
CA SER A 115 -1.47 -9.75 4.49
C SER A 115 0.00 -9.32 4.46
N VAL A 116 0.86 -10.13 3.83
CA VAL A 116 2.31 -9.91 3.79
C VAL A 116 2.73 -9.56 2.37
N THR A 117 3.47 -8.46 2.23
CA THR A 117 4.09 -8.06 0.96
C THR A 117 5.58 -7.83 1.14
N ARG A 118 6.36 -8.13 0.11
CA ARG A 118 7.81 -7.89 0.06
C ARG A 118 8.11 -6.80 -0.95
N VAL A 119 8.95 -5.85 -0.54
CA VAL A 119 9.37 -4.74 -1.41
C VAL A 119 10.88 -4.55 -1.27
N LYS A 120 11.55 -4.39 -2.40
CA LYS A 120 12.95 -3.97 -2.43
C LYS A 120 12.99 -2.54 -2.94
N TYR A 121 13.47 -1.62 -2.12
CA TYR A 121 13.72 -0.25 -2.53
C TYR A 121 15.17 -0.10 -3.02
N ALA A 122 15.31 0.57 -4.15
CA ALA A 122 16.61 0.94 -4.72
C ALA A 122 17.13 2.25 -4.11
N PRO A 123 18.42 2.56 -4.26
CA PRO A 123 18.97 3.87 -3.91
C PRO A 123 18.18 5.01 -4.56
N GLY A 124 18.00 6.12 -3.83
CA GLY A 124 17.28 7.30 -4.32
C GLY A 124 15.75 7.25 -4.21
N ALA A 125 15.16 6.17 -3.71
CA ALA A 125 13.74 6.13 -3.36
C ALA A 125 13.43 7.03 -2.15
N GLN A 126 12.15 7.41 -1.97
CA GLN A 126 11.71 8.16 -0.78
C GLN A 126 11.85 7.35 0.53
N VAL A 127 11.89 6.04 0.41
CA VAL A 127 12.17 5.11 1.52
C VAL A 127 13.63 4.67 1.40
N PRO A 128 14.38 4.59 2.51
CA PRO A 128 15.76 4.12 2.47
C PRO A 128 15.88 2.77 1.76
N GLU A 129 16.96 2.61 0.99
CA GLU A 129 17.21 1.36 0.25
C GLU A 129 17.21 0.13 1.17
N GLY A 130 16.84 -1.01 0.63
CA GLY A 130 16.85 -2.27 1.35
C GLY A 130 15.68 -3.18 1.03
N LEU A 131 15.66 -4.32 1.69
CA LEU A 131 14.58 -5.30 1.60
C LEU A 131 13.63 -5.11 2.77
N TYR A 132 12.35 -4.97 2.42
CA TYR A 132 11.28 -4.75 3.41
C TYR A 132 10.21 -5.83 3.32
N ILE A 133 9.67 -6.18 4.48
CA ILE A 133 8.44 -6.95 4.60
C ILE A 133 7.40 -6.05 5.28
N ASN A 134 6.29 -5.87 4.59
CA ASN A 134 5.15 -5.12 5.07
C ASN A 134 4.03 -6.09 5.44
N VAL A 135 3.53 -5.98 6.66
CA VAL A 135 2.35 -6.72 7.12
C VAL A 135 1.23 -5.72 7.36
N SER A 136 0.09 -5.93 6.73
CA SER A 136 -1.06 -5.05 6.91
C SER A 136 -2.26 -5.81 7.43
N PHE A 137 -2.97 -5.21 8.40
CA PHE A 137 -4.21 -5.73 8.98
C PHE A 137 -5.35 -4.76 8.68
N PRO A 138 -6.53 -5.25 8.25
CA PRO A 138 -7.75 -4.47 8.33
C PRO A 138 -8.17 -4.40 9.79
N THR A 139 -8.05 -3.22 10.41
CA THR A 139 -8.25 -3.03 11.86
C THR A 139 -9.48 -2.14 12.11
N ARG A 140 -10.40 -2.62 12.92
CA ARG A 140 -11.56 -1.85 13.38
C ARG A 140 -11.19 -1.13 14.68
N LEU A 141 -11.40 0.19 14.67
CA LEU A 141 -11.13 1.08 15.79
C LEU A 141 -12.42 1.78 16.23
N ALA A 142 -12.57 2.04 17.51
CA ALA A 142 -13.82 2.47 18.12
C ALA A 142 -14.37 3.79 17.57
N LYS A 143 -13.50 4.71 17.13
CA LYS A 143 -13.88 6.01 16.59
C LYS A 143 -13.76 6.09 15.05
N ALA A 144 -13.36 5.01 14.38
CA ALA A 144 -13.25 4.97 12.92
C ALA A 144 -14.56 4.43 12.32
N GLN A 145 -15.12 5.13 11.33
CA GLN A 145 -16.33 4.70 10.64
C GLN A 145 -16.13 3.43 9.81
N GLN A 146 -14.93 3.23 9.29
CA GLN A 146 -14.54 2.10 8.45
C GLN A 146 -13.26 1.46 9.01
N PRO A 147 -13.01 0.18 8.70
CA PRO A 147 -11.73 -0.44 9.02
C PRO A 147 -10.57 0.38 8.44
N VAL A 148 -9.54 0.57 9.23
CA VAL A 148 -8.30 1.23 8.81
C VAL A 148 -7.27 0.18 8.41
N ARG A 149 -6.37 0.55 7.52
CA ARG A 149 -5.20 -0.26 7.23
C ARG A 149 -4.13 0.02 8.29
N GLU A 150 -3.92 -0.94 9.17
CA GLU A 150 -2.82 -0.94 10.13
C GLU A 150 -1.61 -1.60 9.46
N LEU A 151 -0.54 -0.86 9.25
CA LEU A 151 0.66 -1.31 8.53
C LEU A 151 1.85 -1.35 9.47
N VAL A 152 2.50 -2.51 9.52
CA VAL A 152 3.78 -2.73 10.19
C VAL A 152 4.82 -3.06 9.14
N SER A 153 5.89 -2.28 9.08
CA SER A 153 6.99 -2.47 8.13
C SER A 153 8.23 -2.94 8.86
N PHE A 154 8.86 -4.00 8.36
CA PHE A 154 10.15 -4.50 8.82
C PHE A 154 11.19 -4.32 7.72
N ARG A 155 12.42 -4.02 8.09
CA ARG A 155 13.59 -3.97 7.20
C ARG A 155 14.56 -5.08 7.57
N LEU A 156 15.17 -5.68 6.56
CA LEU A 156 16.30 -6.57 6.76
C LEU A 156 17.56 -5.71 6.91
N ASP A 157 18.09 -5.64 8.13
CA ASP A 157 19.31 -4.90 8.42
C ASP A 157 20.56 -5.68 7.93
N GLU A 158 21.71 -5.06 7.96
CA GLU A 158 22.97 -5.60 7.42
C GLU A 158 23.40 -6.90 8.13
N ASP A 159 23.04 -7.04 9.41
CA ASP A 159 23.27 -8.24 10.22
C ASP A 159 22.26 -9.38 9.94
N LYS A 160 21.47 -9.26 8.86
CA LYS A 160 20.42 -10.23 8.46
C LYS A 160 19.28 -10.38 9.46
N THR A 161 19.08 -9.40 10.33
CA THR A 161 17.98 -9.38 11.29
C THR A 161 16.84 -8.50 10.78
N TRP A 162 15.61 -9.00 10.85
CA TRP A 162 14.41 -8.21 10.58
C TRP A 162 14.07 -7.32 11.78
N ARG A 163 14.08 -6.00 11.58
CA ARG A 163 13.72 -5.03 12.61
C ARG A 163 12.60 -4.12 12.16
N LEU A 164 11.85 -3.60 13.11
CA LEU A 164 10.80 -2.63 12.85
C LEU A 164 11.38 -1.42 12.10
N ALA A 165 10.80 -1.08 10.97
CA ALA A 165 11.15 0.09 10.16
C ALA A 165 10.04 1.14 10.13
N GLY A 166 8.81 0.79 10.50
CA GLY A 166 7.70 1.74 10.56
C GLY A 166 6.40 1.12 11.00
N TYR A 167 5.51 1.99 11.50
CA TYR A 167 4.13 1.68 11.85
C TYR A 167 3.24 2.82 11.38
N SER A 168 2.09 2.51 10.80
CA SER A 168 1.11 3.53 10.43
C SER A 168 -0.32 3.01 10.40
N LEU A 169 -1.27 3.91 10.64
CA LEU A 169 -2.71 3.70 10.49
C LEU A 169 -3.22 4.58 9.36
N ARG A 170 -3.83 4.00 8.34
CA ARG A 170 -4.39 4.75 7.20
C ARG A 170 -5.88 4.51 7.10
N THR A 171 -6.67 5.57 7.15
CA THR A 171 -8.14 5.56 7.18
C THR A 171 -8.78 5.37 5.81
N SER A 172 -8.01 5.34 4.74
CA SER A 172 -8.55 5.07 3.41
C SER A 172 -7.54 4.31 2.55
N ILE A 173 -8.03 3.24 1.93
CA ILE A 173 -7.40 2.64 0.77
C ILE A 173 -8.31 3.03 -0.39
N LYS A 174 -7.96 4.09 -1.09
CA LYS A 174 -8.37 4.27 -2.48
C LYS A 174 -7.25 3.77 -3.35
#